data_482536e904fe59b146eb69e1e808c8db
#
_entry.id   482536e904fe59b146eb69e1e808c8db
#
_cell.length_a   1.000
_cell.length_b   1.000
_cell.length_c   1.000
_cell.angle_alpha   90.00
_cell.angle_beta   90.00
_cell.angle_gamma   90.00
#
_symmetry.space_group_name_H-M   'P 1'
#
loop_
_entity.id
_entity.type
_entity.pdbx_description
1 polymer ?
#
loop_
_entity_poly.entity_id
_entity_poly.type
_entity_poly.pdbx_seq_one_letter_code
_entity_poly.pdbx_strand_id
1 'polypeptide(L)'
;AGVLVEAAKERTSGHAYRGSAFHRDLLTLDSHVDIPPTYTRIAAHDPGQRTRLQVDLPKMEEGGLDAAFFIVYVGQSARNETNDARAKADALVKFDAIHRMTDELYSDRIGLAMHPSEVETIHASGRKVAMIGIENGYVIGRDLSLLQTYFDLGARYMTLAHVGHNDLADSSMPRFDLGDKEKEHGGLSALGREAVREMNRLGMMVDVSHISDEAMMEATALSDAPVVASHSATRALADHPRNMSDTQLQAVA
;
A
#
# COMPACT_ATOMS: atom_id res chain seq x y z
N ALA A 1 -9.10 -30.92 3.77
CA ALA A 1 -7.66 -30.64 3.70
C ALA A 1 -7.01 -31.28 2.45
N GLY A 2 -7.43 -32.47 2.01
CA GLY A 2 -6.83 -33.15 0.84
C GLY A 2 -7.15 -32.51 -0.53
N VAL A 3 -8.34 -31.94 -0.70
CA VAL A 3 -8.81 -31.36 -1.98
C VAL A 3 -8.09 -30.05 -2.34
N LEU A 4 -7.69 -29.25 -1.33
CA LEU A 4 -6.97 -28.00 -1.54
C LEU A 4 -5.49 -28.22 -1.97
N VAL A 5 -4.88 -29.32 -1.56
CA VAL A 5 -3.50 -29.68 -1.92
C VAL A 5 -3.40 -30.17 -3.37
N GLU A 6 -4.44 -30.83 -3.87
CA GLU A 6 -4.46 -31.35 -5.25
C GLU A 6 -4.71 -30.23 -6.28
N ALA A 7 -5.57 -29.25 -5.98
CA ALA A 7 -5.80 -28.08 -6.83
C ALA A 7 -4.54 -27.19 -6.97
N ALA A 8 -3.63 -27.18 -5.98
CA ALA A 8 -2.36 -26.47 -6.06
C ALA A 8 -1.33 -27.11 -7.01
N LYS A 9 -1.48 -28.39 -7.33
CA LYS A 9 -0.52 -29.14 -8.19
C LYS A 9 -0.71 -28.93 -9.68
N GLU A 10 -1.88 -28.44 -10.14
CA GLU A 10 -2.18 -28.26 -11.58
C GLU A 10 -1.89 -26.84 -12.11
N ARG A 11 -1.29 -25.95 -11.27
CA ARG A 11 -1.04 -24.55 -11.61
C ARG A 11 0.29 -24.34 -12.35
N THR A 12 0.49 -24.92 -13.48
CA THR A 12 1.66 -24.60 -14.30
C THR A 12 1.28 -23.99 -15.64
N SER A 13 1.08 -22.68 -15.67
CA SER A 13 1.45 -21.89 -16.84
C SER A 13 2.97 -21.94 -16.96
N GLY A 14 3.51 -22.33 -18.09
CA GLY A 14 4.89 -22.65 -18.49
C GLY A 14 6.14 -22.09 -17.80
N HIS A 15 6.06 -21.44 -16.64
CA HIS A 15 7.18 -20.95 -15.84
C HIS A 15 7.15 -21.62 -14.47
N ALA A 16 7.92 -22.69 -14.31
CA ALA A 16 7.98 -23.42 -13.04
C ALA A 16 8.64 -22.56 -11.95
N TYR A 17 7.90 -22.28 -10.87
CA TYR A 17 8.44 -21.75 -9.62
C TYR A 17 9.63 -22.60 -9.14
N ARG A 18 10.75 -21.94 -8.82
CA ARG A 18 12.02 -22.60 -8.44
C ARG A 18 12.27 -22.69 -6.94
N GLY A 19 11.34 -22.18 -6.11
CA GLY A 19 11.48 -22.19 -4.65
C GLY A 19 11.20 -23.55 -4.01
N SER A 20 11.31 -23.62 -2.68
CA SER A 20 11.08 -24.83 -1.91
C SER A 20 9.61 -25.25 -1.98
N ALA A 21 9.32 -26.54 -1.75
CA ALA A 21 7.95 -27.04 -1.63
C ALA A 21 7.17 -26.29 -0.52
N PHE A 22 7.84 -25.99 0.59
CA PHE A 22 7.25 -25.22 1.70
C PHE A 22 6.75 -23.85 1.23
N HIS A 23 7.54 -23.08 0.49
CA HIS A 23 7.14 -21.76 0.00
C HIS A 23 5.91 -21.86 -0.95
N ARG A 24 5.84 -22.88 -1.78
CA ARG A 24 4.70 -23.09 -2.69
C ARG A 24 3.38 -23.36 -1.99
N ASP A 25 3.44 -23.90 -0.77
CA ASP A 25 2.26 -24.26 0.02
C ASP A 25 1.75 -23.08 0.88
N LEU A 26 2.53 -21.96 0.91
CA LEU A 26 2.13 -20.72 1.60
C LEU A 26 1.38 -19.78 0.66
N LEU A 27 0.44 -19.02 1.22
CA LEU A 27 -0.06 -17.81 0.59
C LEU A 27 0.92 -16.69 0.93
N THR A 28 1.64 -16.20 -0.07
CA THR A 28 2.66 -15.16 0.08
C THR A 28 2.10 -13.78 -0.24
N LEU A 29 2.49 -12.78 0.55
CA LEU A 29 2.02 -11.41 0.41
C LEU A 29 3.18 -10.42 0.42
N ASP A 30 3.17 -9.47 -0.53
CA ASP A 30 3.96 -8.24 -0.47
C ASP A 30 3.05 -7.07 -0.06
N SER A 31 3.41 -6.40 1.03
CA SER A 31 2.59 -5.31 1.59
C SER A 31 2.74 -3.97 0.87
N HIS A 32 3.71 -3.84 -0.09
CA HIS A 32 3.97 -2.54 -0.73
C HIS A 32 4.68 -2.67 -2.08
N VAL A 33 3.94 -2.61 -3.16
CA VAL A 33 4.45 -2.66 -4.54
C VAL A 33 4.13 -1.36 -5.26
N ASP A 34 5.14 -0.53 -5.48
CA ASP A 34 5.00 0.71 -6.24
C ASP A 34 4.68 0.47 -7.71
N ILE A 35 3.76 1.28 -8.24
CA ILE A 35 3.45 1.33 -9.67
C ILE A 35 3.70 2.74 -10.22
N PRO A 36 4.24 2.86 -11.45
CA PRO A 36 4.41 4.15 -12.10
C PRO A 36 3.08 4.73 -12.61
N PRO A 37 2.97 6.06 -12.82
CA PRO A 37 1.76 6.69 -13.35
C PRO A 37 1.32 6.18 -14.73
N THR A 38 2.25 5.58 -15.47
CA THR A 38 2.01 4.99 -16.80
C THR A 38 1.76 3.47 -16.76
N TYR A 39 1.56 2.89 -15.55
CA TYR A 39 1.21 1.49 -15.36
C TYR A 39 -0.03 1.12 -16.21
N THR A 40 -0.01 -0.02 -16.87
CA THR A 40 -1.03 -0.48 -17.83
C THR A 40 -1.25 0.40 -19.09
N ARG A 41 -0.51 1.50 -19.23
CA ARG A 41 -0.72 2.48 -20.31
C ARG A 41 0.34 2.46 -21.41
N ILE A 42 1.54 1.95 -21.09
CA ILE A 42 2.65 1.80 -22.06
C ILE A 42 3.26 0.41 -21.95
N ALA A 43 3.81 -0.09 -23.06
CA ALA A 43 4.38 -1.45 -23.12
C ALA A 43 5.50 -1.69 -22.09
N ALA A 44 6.31 -0.66 -21.78
CA ALA A 44 7.39 -0.76 -20.78
C ALA A 44 6.87 -0.97 -19.34
N HIS A 45 5.61 -0.66 -19.06
CA HIS A 45 4.96 -0.77 -17.76
C HIS A 45 3.68 -1.65 -17.84
N ASP A 46 3.64 -2.55 -18.80
CA ASP A 46 2.58 -3.54 -18.94
C ASP A 46 2.81 -4.70 -17.96
N PRO A 47 1.98 -4.83 -16.89
CA PRO A 47 2.19 -5.86 -15.87
C PRO A 47 2.03 -7.30 -16.38
N GLY A 48 1.39 -7.49 -17.51
CA GLY A 48 1.23 -8.81 -18.13
C GLY A 48 2.48 -9.33 -18.83
N GLN A 49 3.47 -8.45 -19.03
CA GLN A 49 4.74 -8.74 -19.68
C GLN A 49 5.90 -8.66 -18.67
N ARG A 50 7.04 -9.31 -19.00
CA ARG A 50 8.25 -9.12 -18.22
C ARG A 50 8.82 -7.73 -18.47
N THR A 51 8.76 -6.89 -17.45
CA THR A 51 9.17 -5.48 -17.51
C THR A 51 10.50 -5.24 -16.76
N ARG A 52 10.91 -3.96 -16.69
CA ARG A 52 11.99 -3.51 -15.78
C ARG A 52 11.47 -3.13 -14.38
N LEU A 53 10.16 -3.11 -14.16
CA LEU A 53 9.57 -2.92 -12.83
C LEU A 53 9.98 -4.06 -11.89
N GLN A 54 9.93 -3.85 -10.59
CA GLN A 54 10.30 -4.89 -9.62
C GLN A 54 9.30 -6.04 -9.63
N VAL A 55 8.01 -5.74 -9.80
CA VAL A 55 6.92 -6.71 -9.83
C VAL A 55 6.15 -6.59 -11.15
N ASP A 56 5.91 -7.71 -11.79
CA ASP A 56 4.99 -7.94 -12.90
C ASP A 56 4.45 -9.38 -12.79
N LEU A 57 3.38 -9.71 -13.51
CA LEU A 57 2.74 -11.02 -13.39
C LEU A 57 3.68 -12.19 -13.69
N PRO A 58 4.54 -12.15 -14.73
CA PRO A 58 5.55 -13.19 -14.93
C PRO A 58 6.50 -13.37 -13.75
N LYS A 59 6.93 -12.28 -13.08
CA LYS A 59 7.81 -12.38 -11.90
C LYS A 59 7.07 -12.88 -10.66
N MET A 60 5.81 -12.49 -10.46
CA MET A 60 4.96 -13.04 -9.40
C MET A 60 4.80 -14.55 -9.57
N GLU A 61 4.55 -15.02 -10.79
CA GLU A 61 4.43 -16.45 -11.11
C GLU A 61 5.73 -17.20 -10.85
N GLU A 62 6.85 -16.68 -11.34
CA GLU A 62 8.18 -17.30 -11.18
C GLU A 62 8.70 -17.26 -9.74
N GLY A 63 8.44 -16.14 -9.02
CA GLY A 63 8.91 -15.94 -7.66
C GLY A 63 7.99 -16.57 -6.60
N GLY A 64 6.80 -17.03 -6.98
CA GLY A 64 5.82 -17.57 -6.05
C GLY A 64 5.19 -16.50 -5.16
N LEU A 65 5.09 -15.25 -5.63
CA LEU A 65 4.34 -14.19 -4.96
C LEU A 65 2.87 -14.31 -5.35
N ASP A 66 1.98 -14.51 -4.37
CA ASP A 66 0.56 -14.76 -4.62
C ASP A 66 -0.30 -13.52 -4.52
N ALA A 67 0.00 -12.64 -3.58
CA ALA A 67 -0.76 -11.44 -3.30
C ALA A 67 0.15 -10.22 -3.13
N ALA A 68 -0.31 -9.04 -3.55
CA ALA A 68 0.42 -7.81 -3.32
C ALA A 68 -0.53 -6.62 -3.16
N PHE A 69 -0.12 -5.67 -2.30
CA PHE A 69 -0.70 -4.33 -2.31
C PHE A 69 -0.03 -3.50 -3.41
N PHE A 70 -0.79 -3.11 -4.41
CA PHE A 70 -0.38 -2.16 -5.45
C PHE A 70 -0.66 -0.74 -4.98
N ILE A 71 0.32 0.15 -5.11
CA ILE A 71 0.35 1.40 -4.35
C ILE A 71 -0.06 2.60 -5.18
N VAL A 72 -1.07 3.29 -4.68
CA VAL A 72 -1.47 4.63 -5.12
C VAL A 72 -0.61 5.65 -4.38
N TYR A 73 0.61 5.85 -4.85
CA TYR A 73 1.57 6.83 -4.33
C TYR A 73 1.51 8.13 -5.12
N VAL A 74 1.47 9.26 -4.40
CA VAL A 74 1.65 10.60 -4.96
C VAL A 74 2.68 11.36 -4.12
N GLY A 75 3.73 11.87 -4.78
CA GLY A 75 4.80 12.60 -4.11
C GLY A 75 4.31 13.91 -3.48
N GLN A 76 4.88 14.27 -2.33
CA GLN A 76 4.60 15.51 -1.63
C GLN A 76 5.01 16.71 -2.47
N SER A 77 4.10 17.67 -2.59
CA SER A 77 4.32 19.00 -3.18
C SER A 77 3.94 20.09 -2.17
N ALA A 78 4.17 21.35 -2.52
CA ALA A 78 3.69 22.46 -1.72
C ALA A 78 2.16 22.39 -1.57
N ARG A 79 1.68 22.56 -0.33
CA ARG A 79 0.26 22.46 0.02
C ARG A 79 -0.49 23.69 -0.43
N ASN A 80 -1.31 23.56 -1.45
CA ASN A 80 -2.21 24.58 -1.98
C ASN A 80 -3.28 23.90 -2.84
N GLU A 81 -4.38 24.59 -3.09
CA GLU A 81 -5.54 24.06 -3.85
C GLU A 81 -5.18 23.46 -5.21
N THR A 82 -4.25 24.09 -5.94
CA THR A 82 -3.84 23.60 -7.27
C THR A 82 -3.10 22.27 -7.18
N ASN A 83 -2.17 22.15 -6.24
CA ASN A 83 -1.39 20.92 -6.04
C ASN A 83 -2.23 19.82 -5.39
N ASP A 84 -3.16 20.17 -4.50
CA ASP A 84 -4.08 19.20 -3.88
C ASP A 84 -5.03 18.62 -4.94
N ALA A 85 -5.58 19.46 -5.83
CA ALA A 85 -6.39 18.99 -6.95
C ALA A 85 -5.59 18.08 -7.90
N ARG A 86 -4.32 18.40 -8.15
CA ARG A 86 -3.42 17.57 -8.95
C ARG A 86 -3.12 16.24 -8.25
N ALA A 87 -2.81 16.26 -6.96
CA ALA A 87 -2.52 15.03 -6.19
C ALA A 87 -3.72 14.06 -6.22
N LYS A 88 -4.95 14.58 -6.08
CA LYS A 88 -6.17 13.80 -6.24
C LYS A 88 -6.29 13.19 -7.65
N ALA A 89 -6.04 13.98 -8.70
CA ALA A 89 -6.10 13.50 -10.07
C ALA A 89 -5.04 12.41 -10.34
N ASP A 90 -3.81 12.61 -9.87
CA ASP A 90 -2.71 11.65 -10.01
C ASP A 90 -3.00 10.33 -9.25
N ALA A 91 -3.65 10.40 -8.09
CA ALA A 91 -4.11 9.21 -7.36
C ALA A 91 -5.15 8.42 -8.17
N LEU A 92 -6.17 9.10 -8.73
CA LEU A 92 -7.21 8.46 -9.55
C LEU A 92 -6.63 7.77 -10.79
N VAL A 93 -5.56 8.31 -11.39
CA VAL A 93 -4.84 7.65 -12.50
C VAL A 93 -4.28 6.29 -12.09
N LYS A 94 -3.77 6.17 -10.86
CA LYS A 94 -3.23 4.89 -10.35
C LYS A 94 -4.33 3.91 -9.95
N PHE A 95 -5.42 4.38 -9.35
CA PHE A 95 -6.61 3.55 -9.13
C PHE A 95 -7.11 2.94 -10.43
N ASP A 96 -7.33 3.77 -11.46
CA ASP A 96 -7.74 3.34 -12.79
C ASP A 96 -6.78 2.28 -13.38
N ALA A 97 -5.47 2.48 -13.22
CA ALA A 97 -4.48 1.54 -13.71
C ALA A 97 -4.56 0.16 -13.02
N ILE A 98 -4.85 0.12 -11.71
CA ILE A 98 -5.02 -1.15 -10.98
C ILE A 98 -6.32 -1.85 -11.41
N HIS A 99 -7.43 -1.11 -11.44
CA HIS A 99 -8.71 -1.64 -11.94
C HIS A 99 -8.60 -2.15 -13.38
N ARG A 100 -7.94 -1.39 -14.25
CA ARG A 100 -7.70 -1.83 -15.61
C ARG A 100 -6.89 -3.13 -15.68
N MET A 101 -5.88 -3.30 -14.82
CA MET A 101 -5.13 -4.55 -14.74
C MET A 101 -6.02 -5.72 -14.35
N THR A 102 -6.87 -5.54 -13.30
CA THR A 102 -7.63 -6.64 -12.70
C THR A 102 -8.93 -6.96 -13.43
N ASP A 103 -9.57 -5.96 -14.05
CA ASP A 103 -10.93 -6.10 -14.59
C ASP A 103 -10.93 -6.22 -16.13
N GLU A 104 -9.95 -5.59 -16.82
CA GLU A 104 -9.95 -5.53 -18.27
C GLU A 104 -8.83 -6.35 -18.91
N LEU A 105 -7.56 -6.13 -18.49
CA LEU A 105 -6.40 -6.67 -19.22
C LEU A 105 -6.04 -8.08 -18.81
N TYR A 106 -6.07 -8.39 -17.51
CA TYR A 106 -5.54 -9.65 -16.95
C TYR A 106 -6.46 -10.26 -15.91
N SER A 107 -7.78 -10.11 -16.07
CA SER A 107 -8.79 -10.64 -15.15
C SER A 107 -8.75 -12.17 -15.00
N ASP A 108 -8.15 -12.87 -15.94
CA ASP A 108 -7.89 -14.31 -15.91
C ASP A 108 -6.63 -14.70 -15.12
N ARG A 109 -5.72 -13.74 -14.83
CA ARG A 109 -4.45 -13.96 -14.14
C ARG A 109 -4.37 -13.31 -12.75
N ILE A 110 -5.06 -12.20 -12.52
CA ILE A 110 -5.06 -11.45 -11.26
C ILE A 110 -6.46 -10.91 -10.99
N GLY A 111 -6.87 -10.88 -9.73
CA GLY A 111 -8.15 -10.31 -9.30
C GLY A 111 -7.95 -9.31 -8.16
N LEU A 112 -8.80 -8.27 -8.09
CA LEU A 112 -8.82 -7.31 -6.99
C LEU A 112 -9.58 -7.89 -5.80
N ALA A 113 -8.96 -7.90 -4.63
CA ALA A 113 -9.57 -8.28 -3.37
C ALA A 113 -9.81 -7.03 -2.49
N MET A 114 -11.05 -6.88 -2.02
CA MET A 114 -11.47 -5.83 -1.10
C MET A 114 -11.79 -6.39 0.30
N HIS A 115 -11.84 -7.72 0.45
CA HIS A 115 -12.07 -8.43 1.70
C HIS A 115 -11.13 -9.63 1.84
N PRO A 116 -10.76 -10.03 3.07
CA PRO A 116 -9.89 -11.19 3.29
C PRO A 116 -10.39 -12.48 2.62
N SER A 117 -11.70 -12.73 2.63
CA SER A 117 -12.30 -13.91 1.97
C SER A 117 -12.14 -13.90 0.45
N GLU A 118 -12.02 -12.73 -0.17
CA GLU A 118 -11.76 -12.60 -1.61
C GLU A 118 -10.31 -12.94 -1.93
N VAL A 119 -9.36 -12.62 -1.04
CA VAL A 119 -7.96 -13.05 -1.17
C VAL A 119 -7.88 -14.57 -1.29
N GLU A 120 -8.54 -15.28 -0.38
CA GLU A 120 -8.59 -16.75 -0.40
C GLU A 120 -9.30 -17.29 -1.66
N THR A 121 -10.43 -16.69 -2.04
CA THR A 121 -11.23 -17.14 -3.20
C THR A 121 -10.46 -16.93 -4.49
N ILE A 122 -9.86 -15.76 -4.70
CA ILE A 122 -9.07 -15.44 -5.91
C ILE A 122 -7.84 -16.35 -5.96
N HIS A 123 -7.11 -16.49 -4.85
CA HIS A 123 -5.95 -17.37 -4.76
C HIS A 123 -6.33 -18.83 -5.05
N ALA A 124 -7.43 -19.34 -4.48
CA ALA A 124 -7.92 -20.69 -4.74
C ALA A 124 -8.30 -20.93 -6.23
N SER A 125 -8.68 -19.88 -6.96
CA SER A 125 -8.95 -19.96 -8.40
C SER A 125 -7.70 -20.08 -9.28
N GLY A 126 -6.50 -19.95 -8.70
CA GLY A 126 -5.22 -19.98 -9.42
C GLY A 126 -4.72 -18.61 -9.89
N ARG A 127 -5.46 -17.55 -9.61
CA ARG A 127 -5.07 -16.18 -9.96
C ARG A 127 -4.22 -15.54 -8.86
N LYS A 128 -3.43 -14.56 -9.24
CA LYS A 128 -2.76 -13.66 -8.29
C LYS A 128 -3.79 -12.71 -7.69
N VAL A 129 -3.44 -12.12 -6.55
CA VAL A 129 -4.34 -11.22 -5.81
C VAL A 129 -3.74 -9.82 -5.78
N ALA A 130 -4.49 -8.84 -6.27
CA ALA A 130 -4.21 -7.43 -6.07
C ALA A 130 -5.02 -6.90 -4.89
N MET A 131 -4.40 -6.05 -4.09
CA MET A 131 -5.04 -5.19 -3.12
C MET A 131 -4.53 -3.77 -3.33
N ILE A 132 -5.22 -2.75 -2.84
CA ILE A 132 -4.84 -1.35 -3.04
C ILE A 132 -4.46 -0.73 -1.69
N GLY A 133 -3.23 -0.18 -1.64
CA GLY A 133 -2.78 0.72 -0.60
C GLY A 133 -2.61 2.13 -1.14
N ILE A 134 -2.81 3.13 -0.29
CA ILE A 134 -2.49 4.52 -0.60
C ILE A 134 -1.21 4.88 0.16
N GLU A 135 -0.24 5.47 -0.53
CA GLU A 135 0.94 6.04 0.11
C GLU A 135 0.94 7.55 -0.03
N ASN A 136 1.01 8.23 1.11
CA ASN A 136 0.92 9.65 1.34
C ASN A 136 -0.53 10.19 1.39
N GLY A 137 -1.04 10.43 2.59
CA GLY A 137 -2.35 11.07 2.82
C GLY A 137 -2.49 12.48 2.22
N TYR A 138 -1.43 13.03 1.62
CA TYR A 138 -1.47 14.24 0.81
C TYR A 138 -2.54 14.18 -0.29
N VAL A 139 -2.88 12.99 -0.78
CA VAL A 139 -3.90 12.79 -1.82
C VAL A 139 -5.32 13.15 -1.40
N ILE A 140 -5.58 13.29 -0.10
CA ILE A 140 -6.86 13.78 0.39
C ILE A 140 -6.83 15.30 0.70
N GLY A 141 -5.63 15.92 0.72
CA GLY A 141 -5.48 17.29 1.16
C GLY A 141 -6.14 17.49 2.53
N ARG A 142 -7.18 18.34 2.58
CA ARG A 142 -7.99 18.59 3.78
C ARG A 142 -9.41 18.03 3.71
N ASP A 143 -9.72 17.24 2.68
CA ASP A 143 -11.06 16.70 2.43
C ASP A 143 -11.15 15.23 2.89
N LEU A 144 -11.59 15.01 4.14
CA LEU A 144 -11.76 13.67 4.70
C LEU A 144 -12.80 12.82 3.94
N SER A 145 -13.71 13.42 3.18
CA SER A 145 -14.68 12.65 2.40
C SER A 145 -14.06 11.80 1.30
N LEU A 146 -12.82 12.14 0.90
CA LEU A 146 -12.04 11.35 -0.06
C LEU A 146 -11.61 9.99 0.49
N LEU A 147 -11.55 9.81 1.82
CA LEU A 147 -11.30 8.49 2.43
C LEU A 147 -12.39 7.49 2.03
N GLN A 148 -13.67 7.90 2.09
CA GLN A 148 -14.78 7.06 1.63
C GLN A 148 -14.65 6.77 0.13
N THR A 149 -14.39 7.80 -0.68
CA THR A 149 -14.21 7.65 -2.13
C THR A 149 -13.11 6.63 -2.47
N TYR A 150 -11.96 6.72 -1.82
CA TYR A 150 -10.85 5.82 -2.07
C TYR A 150 -11.09 4.41 -1.50
N PHE A 151 -11.81 4.31 -0.37
CA PHE A 151 -12.26 3.03 0.15
C PHE A 151 -13.18 2.31 -0.84
N ASP A 152 -14.13 3.03 -1.43
CA ASP A 152 -15.07 2.51 -2.44
C ASP A 152 -14.32 2.10 -3.73
N LEU A 153 -13.21 2.78 -4.06
CA LEU A 153 -12.28 2.38 -5.14
C LEU A 153 -11.37 1.20 -4.77
N GLY A 154 -11.50 0.64 -3.57
CA GLY A 154 -10.80 -0.58 -3.16
C GLY A 154 -9.58 -0.35 -2.27
N ALA A 155 -9.23 0.87 -1.87
CA ALA A 155 -8.14 1.08 -0.92
C ALA A 155 -8.44 0.43 0.44
N ARG A 156 -7.45 -0.27 1.01
CA ARG A 156 -7.59 -0.96 2.31
C ARG A 156 -6.58 -0.52 3.34
N TYR A 157 -5.61 0.31 2.95
CA TYR A 157 -4.80 1.09 3.88
C TYR A 157 -4.43 2.46 3.30
N MET A 158 -4.03 3.39 4.18
CA MET A 158 -3.40 4.64 3.80
C MET A 158 -2.26 4.99 4.76
N THR A 159 -1.08 5.28 4.18
CA THR A 159 0.05 5.88 4.88
C THR A 159 -0.22 7.37 5.08
N LEU A 160 -0.16 7.86 6.32
CA LEU A 160 -0.62 9.21 6.68
C LEU A 160 0.25 10.32 6.07
N ALA A 161 1.57 10.12 5.97
CA ALA A 161 2.49 11.02 5.27
C ALA A 161 3.60 10.21 4.61
N HIS A 162 4.31 10.81 3.65
CA HIS A 162 5.51 10.24 3.02
C HIS A 162 6.75 11.08 3.39
N VAL A 163 7.66 11.36 2.48
CA VAL A 163 8.74 12.35 2.67
C VAL A 163 8.14 13.75 2.55
N GLY A 164 8.25 14.53 3.61
CA GLY A 164 7.61 15.83 3.81
C GLY A 164 6.35 15.76 4.68
N HIS A 165 6.17 16.80 5.50
CA HIS A 165 4.96 16.96 6.30
C HIS A 165 3.76 17.25 5.40
N ASN A 166 2.58 16.84 5.84
CA ASN A 166 1.33 17.21 5.17
C ASN A 166 0.29 17.68 6.20
N ASP A 167 -0.95 17.90 5.77
CA ASP A 167 -2.01 18.38 6.67
C ASP A 167 -2.45 17.35 7.72
N LEU A 168 -2.01 16.08 7.62
CA LEU A 168 -2.38 15.00 8.55
C LEU A 168 -1.32 14.72 9.61
N ALA A 169 -0.04 14.67 9.22
CA ALA A 169 1.03 14.18 10.10
C ALA A 169 2.40 14.76 9.78
N ASP A 170 3.25 14.78 10.80
CA ASP A 170 4.67 14.96 10.61
C ASP A 170 5.30 13.70 10.01
N SER A 171 6.15 13.90 9.00
CA SER A 171 6.98 12.88 8.40
C SER A 171 8.25 12.64 9.21
N SER A 172 8.80 11.42 9.16
CA SER A 172 10.15 11.12 9.68
C SER A 172 11.27 11.79 8.86
N MET A 173 10.94 12.31 7.65
CA MET A 173 11.86 12.99 6.75
C MET A 173 11.22 14.28 6.20
N PRO A 174 11.40 15.42 6.91
CA PRO A 174 10.89 16.71 6.47
C PRO A 174 11.45 17.17 5.11
N ARG A 175 10.67 17.92 4.35
CA ARG A 175 11.04 18.53 3.07
C ARG A 175 11.32 20.03 3.28
N PHE A 176 12.52 20.36 3.75
CA PHE A 176 12.93 21.76 3.97
C PHE A 176 12.89 22.61 2.70
N ASP A 177 13.05 21.99 1.53
CA ASP A 177 12.90 22.64 0.23
C ASP A 177 11.44 23.00 -0.10
N LEU A 178 10.47 22.39 0.55
CA LEU A 178 9.04 22.75 0.49
C LEU A 178 8.60 23.68 1.63
N GLY A 179 9.54 24.06 2.52
CA GLY A 179 9.30 24.95 3.64
C GLY A 179 8.92 24.24 4.93
N ASP A 180 9.06 22.92 5.01
CA ASP A 180 8.86 22.20 6.25
C ASP A 180 9.81 22.67 7.33
N LYS A 181 9.34 22.64 8.58
CA LYS A 181 10.17 22.73 9.78
C LYS A 181 10.59 21.31 10.17
N GLU A 182 11.45 21.22 11.19
CA GLU A 182 11.81 19.91 11.74
C GLU A 182 10.58 19.17 12.30
N LYS A 183 9.65 19.90 12.91
CA LYS A 183 8.33 19.45 13.35
C LYS A 183 7.30 20.53 13.06
N GLU A 184 6.14 20.14 12.60
CA GLU A 184 5.04 21.06 12.33
C GLU A 184 3.85 20.84 13.29
N HIS A 185 3.46 19.59 13.49
CA HIS A 185 2.32 19.21 14.32
C HIS A 185 2.75 18.61 15.67
N GLY A 186 4.00 18.18 15.78
CA GLY A 186 4.51 17.42 16.93
C GLY A 186 3.95 16.00 16.98
N GLY A 187 3.55 15.46 15.83
CA GLY A 187 2.92 14.15 15.65
C GLY A 187 1.80 14.21 14.63
N LEU A 188 0.58 13.83 15.01
CA LEU A 188 -0.61 14.01 14.19
C LEU A 188 -1.16 15.44 14.32
N SER A 189 -1.65 16.01 13.22
CA SER A 189 -2.46 17.22 13.28
C SER A 189 -3.87 16.90 13.83
N ALA A 190 -4.69 17.94 14.10
CA ALA A 190 -6.09 17.73 14.44
C ALA A 190 -6.84 16.96 13.33
N LEU A 191 -6.58 17.31 12.05
CA LEU A 191 -7.16 16.64 10.89
C LEU A 191 -6.64 15.19 10.76
N GLY A 192 -5.37 14.94 11.08
CA GLY A 192 -4.81 13.59 11.10
C GLY A 192 -5.47 12.67 12.11
N ARG A 193 -5.82 13.19 13.29
CA ARG A 193 -6.60 12.44 14.29
C ARG A 193 -8.00 12.10 13.80
N GLU A 194 -8.65 13.02 13.09
CA GLU A 194 -9.95 12.77 12.48
C GLU A 194 -9.82 11.76 11.33
N ALA A 195 -8.76 11.83 10.52
CA ALA A 195 -8.50 10.86 9.47
C ALA A 195 -8.32 9.43 10.02
N VAL A 196 -7.58 9.25 11.12
CA VAL A 196 -7.41 7.94 11.77
C VAL A 196 -8.78 7.37 12.21
N ARG A 197 -9.63 8.20 12.85
CA ARG A 197 -10.98 7.76 13.27
C ARG A 197 -11.85 7.39 12.07
N GLU A 198 -11.80 8.19 11.00
CA GLU A 198 -12.58 7.90 9.80
C GLU A 198 -12.07 6.63 9.08
N MET A 199 -10.76 6.41 9.03
CA MET A 199 -10.19 5.17 8.51
C MET A 199 -10.67 3.96 9.32
N ASN A 200 -10.68 4.04 10.66
CA ASN A 200 -11.24 2.99 11.51
C ASN A 200 -12.73 2.76 11.23
N ARG A 201 -13.53 3.83 11.12
CA ARG A 201 -14.95 3.72 10.79
C ARG A 201 -15.21 2.98 9.48
N LEU A 202 -14.37 3.23 8.47
CA LEU A 202 -14.45 2.59 7.16
C LEU A 202 -13.92 1.15 7.15
N GLY A 203 -13.07 0.76 8.11
CA GLY A 203 -12.31 -0.48 8.07
C GLY A 203 -11.07 -0.40 7.17
N MET A 204 -10.52 0.81 7.00
CA MET A 204 -9.26 1.06 6.32
C MET A 204 -8.12 1.04 7.35
N MET A 205 -7.10 0.23 7.13
CA MET A 205 -5.93 0.14 8.02
C MET A 205 -5.12 1.43 7.98
N VAL A 206 -4.62 1.87 9.14
CA VAL A 206 -3.70 3.00 9.26
C VAL A 206 -2.28 2.48 9.06
N ASP A 207 -1.61 2.92 8.00
CA ASP A 207 -0.20 2.62 7.79
C ASP A 207 0.68 3.70 8.42
N VAL A 208 1.54 3.26 9.32
CA VAL A 208 2.44 4.13 10.09
C VAL A 208 3.85 4.22 9.51
N SER A 209 4.09 3.63 8.34
CA SER A 209 5.34 3.84 7.62
C SER A 209 5.52 5.33 7.30
N HIS A 210 6.75 5.83 7.23
CA HIS A 210 7.13 7.20 6.89
C HIS A 210 6.83 8.31 7.90
N ILE A 211 5.84 8.18 8.76
CA ILE A 211 5.50 9.24 9.72
C ILE A 211 6.53 9.35 10.84
N SER A 212 6.57 10.48 11.53
CA SER A 212 7.48 10.71 12.64
C SER A 212 7.23 9.75 13.81
N ASP A 213 8.22 9.60 14.69
CA ASP A 213 8.10 8.73 15.86
C ASP A 213 6.89 9.11 16.72
N GLU A 214 6.66 10.42 16.92
CA GLU A 214 5.51 10.92 17.68
C GLU A 214 4.18 10.64 16.97
N ALA A 215 4.10 10.87 15.64
CA ALA A 215 2.90 10.61 14.87
C ALA A 215 2.55 9.11 14.88
N MET A 216 3.56 8.24 14.80
CA MET A 216 3.38 6.80 14.87
C MET A 216 2.82 6.36 16.22
N MET A 217 3.44 6.79 17.31
CA MET A 217 2.97 6.43 18.66
C MET A 217 1.56 6.96 18.91
N GLU A 218 1.26 8.17 18.46
CA GLU A 218 -0.07 8.76 18.58
C GLU A 218 -1.11 8.03 17.73
N ALA A 219 -0.80 7.72 16.47
CA ALA A 219 -1.70 6.96 15.58
C ALA A 219 -2.00 5.57 16.14
N THR A 220 -0.98 4.87 16.66
CA THR A 220 -1.12 3.55 17.26
C THR A 220 -1.99 3.60 18.53
N ALA A 221 -1.83 4.63 19.37
CA ALA A 221 -2.63 4.79 20.58
C ALA A 221 -4.07 5.24 20.30
N LEU A 222 -4.31 5.93 19.19
CA LEU A 222 -5.60 6.47 18.80
C LEU A 222 -6.47 5.45 18.03
N SER A 223 -5.84 4.55 17.31
CA SER A 223 -6.55 3.60 16.43
C SER A 223 -7.30 2.55 17.23
N ASP A 224 -8.58 2.36 16.90
CA ASP A 224 -9.42 1.30 17.47
C ASP A 224 -9.12 -0.09 16.87
N ALA A 225 -8.32 -0.14 15.80
CA ALA A 225 -7.91 -1.36 15.10
C ALA A 225 -6.39 -1.43 14.99
N PRO A 226 -5.81 -2.63 14.77
CA PRO A 226 -4.37 -2.76 14.56
C PRO A 226 -3.88 -1.86 13.41
N VAL A 227 -2.78 -1.14 13.66
CA VAL A 227 -2.08 -0.38 12.62
C VAL A 227 -1.11 -1.30 11.85
N VAL A 228 -0.66 -0.86 10.70
CA VAL A 228 0.32 -1.59 9.88
C VAL A 228 1.54 -0.72 9.60
N ALA A 229 2.72 -1.31 9.61
CA ALA A 229 3.94 -0.72 9.07
C ALA A 229 4.27 -1.47 7.77
N SER A 230 3.71 -1.00 6.66
CA SER A 230 3.74 -1.72 5.37
C SER A 230 5.16 -1.95 4.84
N HIS A 231 6.08 -0.99 5.08
CA HIS A 231 7.47 -1.04 4.60
C HIS A 231 8.42 -0.24 5.50
N SER A 232 8.62 -0.69 6.72
CA SER A 232 9.59 -0.17 7.69
C SER A 232 10.56 -1.26 8.13
N ALA A 233 11.78 -0.86 8.55
CA ALA A 233 12.77 -1.77 9.10
C ALA A 233 13.03 -1.48 10.58
N THR A 234 13.91 -2.26 11.20
CA THR A 234 14.28 -2.14 12.61
C THR A 234 15.45 -1.17 12.77
N ARG A 235 15.28 -0.11 13.58
CA ARG A 235 16.31 0.91 13.83
C ARG A 235 17.56 0.34 14.48
N ALA A 236 17.42 -0.67 15.33
CA ALA A 236 18.56 -1.34 15.95
C ALA A 236 19.51 -2.04 14.96
N LEU A 237 19.00 -2.42 13.76
CA LEU A 237 19.81 -3.00 12.69
C LEU A 237 20.37 -1.95 11.72
N ALA A 238 19.65 -0.86 11.52
CA ALA A 238 20.07 0.25 10.68
C ALA A 238 19.51 1.56 11.24
N ASP A 239 20.40 2.40 11.79
CA ASP A 239 20.02 3.68 12.39
C ASP A 239 19.63 4.68 11.29
N HIS A 240 18.32 4.77 11.08
CA HIS A 240 17.72 5.65 10.08
C HIS A 240 16.34 6.11 10.57
N PRO A 241 15.93 7.38 10.35
CA PRO A 241 14.62 7.90 10.81
C PRO A 241 13.41 7.18 10.24
N ARG A 242 13.55 6.47 9.11
CA ARG A 242 12.50 5.62 8.51
C ARG A 242 12.31 4.29 9.24
N ASN A 243 13.22 3.91 10.14
CA ASN A 243 13.20 2.64 10.83
C ASN A 243 12.61 2.78 12.24
N MET A 244 11.94 1.74 12.68
CA MET A 244 11.22 1.68 13.93
C MET A 244 12.16 1.33 15.09
N SER A 245 12.07 2.08 16.19
CA SER A 245 12.70 1.72 17.46
C SER A 245 12.02 0.52 18.12
N ASP A 246 12.70 -0.12 19.07
CA ASP A 246 12.11 -1.26 19.81
C ASP A 246 10.80 -0.87 20.52
N THR A 247 10.70 0.37 21.05
CA THR A 247 9.46 0.87 21.65
C THR A 247 8.31 0.96 20.63
N GLN A 248 8.60 1.39 19.41
CA GLN A 248 7.60 1.45 18.33
C GLN A 248 7.19 0.05 17.86
N LEU A 249 8.16 -0.87 17.73
CA LEU A 249 7.86 -2.28 17.42
C LEU A 249 6.95 -2.90 18.47
N GLN A 250 7.19 -2.63 19.75
CA GLN A 250 6.34 -3.10 20.85
C GLN A 250 4.94 -2.47 20.83
N ALA A 251 4.83 -1.20 20.37
CA ALA A 251 3.53 -0.53 20.30
C ALA A 251 2.64 -1.04 19.14
N VAL A 252 3.26 -1.53 18.07
CA VAL A 252 2.54 -2.11 16.91
C VAL A 252 2.17 -3.58 17.14
N ALA A 253 2.93 -4.30 17.97
CA ALA A 253 2.72 -5.73 18.25
C ALA A 253 1.52 -5.97 19.17
#